data_861b5418fcb08221c5a829a71fb64e72
#
_entry.id   861b5418fcb08221c5a829a71fb64e72
#
_cell.length_a   1.000
_cell.length_b   1.000
_cell.length_c   1.000
_cell.angle_alpha   90.00
_cell.angle_beta   90.00
_cell.angle_gamma   90.00
#
_symmetry.space_group_name_H-M   'P 1'
#
loop_
_entity.id
_entity.type
_entity.pdbx_description
1 polymer ?
#
loop_
_entity_poly.entity_id
_entity_poly.type
_entity_poly.pdbx_seq_one_letter_code
_entity_poly.pdbx_strand_id
1 'polypeptide(L)' 'MAEFKTCTAGVVLYNRLCDAVELVLAQGNTHEPARQTAMQVWTDHKDICPVCSGLKARER' A
#
# COMPACT_ATOMS: atom_id res chain seq x y z
N MET A 1 -7.46 -21.31 15.99
CA MET A 1 -6.50 -20.46 15.88
C MET A 1 -6.52 -19.75 14.61
N ALA A 2 -6.51 -18.54 14.71
CA ALA A 2 -6.59 -17.75 13.52
C ALA A 2 -5.28 -17.76 12.82
N GLU A 3 -5.35 -17.83 11.56
CA GLU A 3 -4.19 -17.71 10.81
C GLU A 3 -4.24 -16.50 10.03
N PHE A 4 -3.28 -15.65 10.19
CA PHE A 4 -3.20 -14.47 9.41
C PHE A 4 -2.48 -14.79 8.15
N LYS A 5 -3.17 -14.63 7.05
CA LYS A 5 -2.52 -14.75 5.79
C LYS A 5 -1.89 -13.44 5.48
N THR A 6 -0.59 -13.40 5.59
CA THR A 6 0.14 -12.18 5.36
C THR A 6 0.69 -12.17 3.95
N CYS A 7 0.45 -11.10 3.25
CA CYS A 7 0.98 -10.93 1.91
C CYS A 7 2.27 -10.14 2.00
N THR A 8 3.40 -10.81 1.89
CA THR A 8 4.69 -10.16 2.03
C THR A 8 4.84 -9.03 1.01
N ALA A 9 4.42 -9.28 -0.22
CA ALA A 9 4.51 -8.24 -1.25
C ALA A 9 3.65 -7.05 -0.87
N GLY A 10 2.46 -7.30 -0.34
CA GLY A 10 1.59 -6.22 0.08
C GLY A 10 2.18 -5.40 1.19
N VAL A 11 2.83 -6.05 2.15
CA VAL A 11 3.47 -5.33 3.25
C VAL A 11 4.58 -4.44 2.73
N VAL A 12 5.39 -4.95 1.80
CA VAL A 12 6.47 -4.14 1.24
C VAL A 12 5.91 -2.94 0.49
N LEU A 13 4.86 -3.15 -0.30
CA LEU A 13 4.28 -2.05 -1.06
C LEU A 13 3.64 -1.02 -0.15
N TYR A 14 2.97 -1.48 0.89
CA TYR A 14 2.35 -0.56 1.83
C TYR A 14 3.41 0.28 2.54
N ASN A 15 4.51 -0.36 2.95
CA ASN A 15 5.58 0.38 3.61
C ASN A 15 6.19 1.41 2.68
N ARG A 16 6.34 1.08 1.40
CA ARG A 16 6.85 2.05 0.44
C ARG A 16 5.92 3.23 0.30
N LEU A 17 4.62 2.96 0.31
CA LEU A 17 3.65 4.03 0.23
C LEU A 17 3.76 4.93 1.45
N CYS A 18 3.88 4.36 2.64
CA CYS A 18 4.02 5.15 3.84
C CYS A 18 5.28 6.01 3.80
N ASP A 19 6.39 5.43 3.34
CA ASP A 19 7.63 6.20 3.23
C ASP A 19 7.44 7.37 2.26
N ALA A 20 6.78 7.13 1.14
CA ALA A 20 6.58 8.18 0.16
C ALA A 20 5.70 9.29 0.72
N VAL A 21 4.67 8.93 1.48
CA VAL A 21 3.80 9.92 2.10
C VAL A 21 4.60 10.77 3.09
N GLU A 22 5.44 10.12 3.88
CA GLU A 22 6.25 10.86 4.84
C GLU A 22 7.20 11.82 4.16
N LEU A 23 7.78 11.40 3.03
CA LEU A 23 8.66 12.28 2.29
C LEU A 23 7.92 13.50 1.77
N VAL A 24 6.70 13.31 1.29
CA VAL A 24 5.92 14.44 0.82
C VAL A 24 5.61 15.39 1.96
N LEU A 25 5.25 14.85 3.12
CA LEU A 25 4.96 15.68 4.27
C LEU A 25 6.19 16.42 4.76
N ALA A 26 7.36 15.78 4.68
CA ALA A 26 8.58 16.40 5.19
C ALA A 26 9.24 17.33 4.19
N GLN A 27 9.19 16.99 2.92
CA GLN A 27 9.97 17.72 1.92
C GLN A 27 9.14 18.34 0.81
N GLY A 28 7.83 18.12 0.83
CA GLY A 28 6.96 18.82 -0.08
C GLY A 28 6.74 18.08 -1.38
N ASN A 29 6.20 18.80 -2.34
CA ASN A 29 5.68 18.21 -3.56
C ASN A 29 6.73 17.62 -4.48
N THR A 30 8.01 17.84 -4.20
CA THR A 30 9.03 17.24 -5.05
C THR A 30 8.94 15.72 -5.01
N HIS A 31 8.34 15.16 -3.95
CA HIS A 31 8.22 13.72 -3.83
C HIS A 31 6.83 13.20 -4.20
N GLU A 32 5.99 14.09 -4.69
CA GLU A 32 4.63 13.70 -5.05
C GLU A 32 4.58 12.62 -6.13
N PRO A 33 5.39 12.68 -7.19
CA PRO A 33 5.36 11.60 -8.18
C PRO A 33 5.68 10.24 -7.58
N ALA A 34 6.59 10.19 -6.62
CA ALA A 34 6.92 8.92 -5.97
C ALA A 34 5.73 8.41 -5.17
N ARG A 35 5.03 9.31 -4.49
CA ARG A 35 3.85 8.93 -3.73
C ARG A 35 2.76 8.39 -4.66
N GLN A 36 2.55 9.04 -5.78
CA GLN A 36 1.53 8.61 -6.73
C GLN A 36 1.87 7.24 -7.29
N THR A 37 3.13 7.02 -7.63
CA THR A 37 3.56 5.73 -8.15
C THR A 37 3.36 4.64 -7.11
N ALA A 38 3.75 4.90 -5.87
CA ALA A 38 3.60 3.91 -4.82
C ALA A 38 2.13 3.59 -4.58
N MET A 39 1.28 4.61 -4.61
CA MET A 39 -0.16 4.38 -4.42
C MET A 39 -0.74 3.56 -5.56
N GLN A 40 -0.32 3.84 -6.79
CA GLN A 40 -0.83 3.10 -7.93
C GLN A 40 -0.43 1.63 -7.85
N VAL A 41 0.83 1.36 -7.51
CA VAL A 41 1.30 0.00 -7.40
C VAL A 41 0.54 -0.73 -6.29
N TRP A 42 0.35 -0.07 -5.16
CA TRP A 42 -0.39 -0.67 -4.04
C TRP A 42 -1.83 -0.96 -4.42
N THR A 43 -2.47 -0.02 -5.08
CA THR A 43 -3.87 -0.19 -5.49
C THR A 43 -4.00 -1.34 -6.49
N ASP A 44 -3.10 -1.41 -7.46
CA ASP A 44 -3.14 -2.49 -8.43
C ASP A 44 -2.95 -3.84 -7.74
N HIS A 45 -2.04 -3.89 -6.78
CA HIS A 45 -1.80 -5.13 -6.06
C HIS A 45 -3.04 -5.55 -5.29
N LYS A 46 -3.71 -4.62 -4.64
CA LYS A 46 -4.91 -4.94 -3.89
C LYS A 46 -5.99 -5.54 -4.78
N ASP A 47 -6.05 -5.09 -6.00
CA ASP A 47 -7.10 -5.58 -6.91
C ASP A 47 -6.89 -7.03 -7.29
N ILE A 48 -5.65 -7.47 -7.39
CA ILE A 48 -5.38 -8.82 -7.85
C ILE A 48 -5.00 -9.78 -6.73
N CYS A 49 -4.66 -9.28 -5.57
CA CYS A 49 -4.21 -10.14 -4.48
C CYS A 49 -5.38 -10.52 -3.59
N PRO A 50 -5.71 -11.81 -3.47
CA PRO A 50 -6.87 -12.20 -2.65
C PRO A 50 -6.72 -11.83 -1.19
N VAL A 51 -5.49 -11.80 -0.68
CA VAL A 51 -5.29 -11.46 0.72
C VAL A 51 -5.60 -9.99 0.95
N CYS A 52 -5.05 -9.12 0.09
CA CYS A 52 -5.26 -7.69 0.24
C CYS A 52 -6.68 -7.29 -0.13
N SER A 53 -7.26 -7.97 -1.10
CA SER A 53 -8.64 -7.71 -1.45
C SER A 53 -9.58 -8.08 -0.31
N GLY A 54 -9.22 -9.10 0.44
CA GLY A 54 -10.02 -9.50 1.58
C GLY A 54 -10.10 -8.43 2.63
N LEU A 55 -8.99 -7.72 2.84
CA LEU A 55 -9.00 -6.63 3.79
C LEU A 55 -9.96 -5.55 3.36
N LYS A 56 -9.93 -5.23 2.07
CA LYS A 56 -10.81 -4.20 1.56
C LYS A 56 -12.28 -4.60 1.70
N ALA A 57 -12.58 -5.86 1.46
CA ALA A 57 -13.94 -6.31 1.53
C ALA A 57 -14.49 -6.21 2.95
N ARG A 58 -13.64 -6.27 3.93
CA ARG A 58 -14.12 -6.24 5.30
C ARG A 58 -14.52 -4.88 5.77
N GLU A 59 -14.26 -3.87 5.02
CA GLU A 59 -14.62 -2.54 5.42
C GLU A 59 -16.04 -2.17 5.14
N ARG A 60 -16.83 -3.09 4.62
CA ARG A 60 -18.18 -2.76 4.27
C ARG A 60 -19.09 -2.48 5.45
#